data_b53d8a2c044a2685b59a633dc6ffc79d
#
_entry.id   b53d8a2c044a2685b59a633dc6ffc79d
#
_cell.length_a   1.000
_cell.length_b   1.000
_cell.length_c   1.000
_cell.angle_alpha   90.00
_cell.angle_beta   90.00
_cell.angle_gamma   90.00
#
_symmetry.space_group_name_H-M   'P 1'
#
loop_
_entity.id
_entity.type
_entity.pdbx_description
1 polymer ?
#
loop_
_entity_poly.entity_id
_entity_poly.type
_entity_poly.pdbx_seq_one_letter_code
_entity_poly.pdbx_strand_id
1 'polypeptide(L)'
;YGKVYYSATSAHTCTGDGNAMALRAGLPLQDMEFVQFHPTGIYGHGTLISEGVRGEGGYLVNSKGERFMERYAPNAKDLASRDVVSRSMTIEINEGRGVGHDKDHILLQLSHLSNDLLEQRLPGISETAKIFAGVDVTVEPVPVIPTVHYNMGGIPTNWKGQVISPDETDENKIVSGLWAAGEAACSSVHGANRLGANSLLDIVVFGKACSENIHDINKPGESIEKCDDNTVNKIIEHYENLLNRNGTKNVGELRLELQKVMQKHAGVFRNDKLLKEGCDKLDDIYKEFNNVYVKDKSKIFNTEYIELLELKNLLDNSLVTMHSANFRKESRGAHSHEDYPERDDEKWLIHTISHIKDNKVELSTRNVIDKTLDDQVEPIPLAKRVY
;
A
#
# COMPACT_ATOMS: atom_id res chain seq x y z
N TYR A 1 -2.42 4.46 2.15
CA TYR A 1 -3.08 3.70 3.25
C TYR A 1 -2.18 2.64 3.90
N GLY A 2 -0.85 2.77 3.81
CA GLY A 2 0.09 1.75 4.33
C GLY A 2 -0.10 1.40 5.81
N LYS A 3 -0.67 2.28 6.61
CA LYS A 3 -0.95 2.03 8.05
C LYS A 3 -2.11 1.07 8.33
N VAL A 4 -2.72 0.49 7.31
CA VAL A 4 -3.57 -0.72 7.48
C VAL A 4 -2.74 -1.94 7.91
N TYR A 5 -1.42 -1.94 7.70
CA TYR A 5 -0.51 -3.00 8.11
C TYR A 5 0.23 -2.66 9.42
N TYR A 6 0.61 -3.68 10.16
CA TYR A 6 1.36 -3.54 11.41
C TYR A 6 2.75 -2.95 11.19
N SER A 7 3.48 -3.45 10.18
CA SER A 7 4.79 -2.93 9.77
C SER A 7 4.66 -2.19 8.44
N ALA A 8 4.86 -0.87 8.47
CA ALA A 8 4.78 -0.02 7.29
C ALA A 8 5.80 1.11 7.37
N THR A 9 6.43 1.44 6.22
CA THR A 9 7.37 2.57 6.12
C THR A 9 6.65 3.93 6.14
N SER A 10 5.34 3.92 5.98
CA SER A 10 4.50 5.11 5.92
C SER A 10 4.38 5.78 7.30
N ALA A 11 4.22 7.11 7.33
CA ALA A 11 3.89 7.86 8.53
C ALA A 11 2.55 7.40 9.14
N HIS A 12 2.35 7.67 10.44
CA HIS A 12 1.11 7.29 11.14
C HIS A 12 -0.15 7.91 10.53
N THR A 13 -0.01 9.07 9.88
CA THR A 13 -1.07 9.80 9.18
C THR A 13 -1.42 9.24 7.79
N CYS A 14 -0.72 8.19 7.31
CA CYS A 14 -1.04 7.55 6.02
C CYS A 14 -2.20 6.56 6.18
N THR A 15 -3.39 7.07 6.40
CA THR A 15 -4.60 6.32 6.76
C THR A 15 -5.57 6.08 5.61
N GLY A 16 -5.23 6.56 4.40
CA GLY A 16 -6.01 6.30 3.19
C GLY A 16 -7.31 7.12 3.10
N ASP A 17 -7.28 8.35 3.58
CA ASP A 17 -8.44 9.22 3.68
C ASP A 17 -9.09 9.47 2.33
N GLY A 18 -8.31 9.82 1.29
CA GLY A 18 -8.82 10.05 -0.06
C GLY A 18 -9.53 8.82 -0.65
N ASN A 19 -8.93 7.64 -0.50
CA ASN A 19 -9.50 6.37 -0.95
C ASN A 19 -10.83 6.07 -0.22
N ALA A 20 -10.84 6.23 1.11
CA ALA A 20 -12.03 5.99 1.91
C ALA A 20 -13.15 7.01 1.62
N MET A 21 -12.80 8.27 1.34
CA MET A 21 -13.76 9.29 0.90
C MET A 21 -14.41 8.90 -0.44
N ALA A 22 -13.63 8.42 -1.41
CA ALA A 22 -14.13 7.93 -2.68
C ALA A 22 -15.10 6.76 -2.48
N LEU A 23 -14.73 5.75 -1.68
CA LEU A 23 -15.60 4.60 -1.36
C LEU A 23 -16.92 5.04 -0.71
N ARG A 24 -16.87 5.95 0.28
CA ARG A 24 -18.08 6.47 0.93
C ARG A 24 -18.95 7.33 0.01
N ALA A 25 -18.37 7.93 -1.02
CA ALA A 25 -19.12 8.61 -2.08
C ALA A 25 -19.73 7.65 -3.13
N GLY A 26 -19.55 6.33 -2.95
CA GLY A 26 -20.03 5.30 -3.88
C GLY A 26 -19.13 5.11 -5.10
N LEU A 27 -17.92 5.67 -5.09
CA LEU A 27 -16.95 5.53 -6.17
C LEU A 27 -16.06 4.30 -5.95
N PRO A 28 -15.50 3.71 -7.02
CA PRO A 28 -14.64 2.54 -6.92
C PRO A 28 -13.23 2.85 -6.44
N LEU A 29 -12.55 1.80 -5.94
CA LEU A 29 -11.10 1.71 -5.94
C LEU A 29 -10.65 0.59 -6.89
N GLN A 30 -9.44 0.71 -7.41
CA GLN A 30 -8.87 -0.20 -8.42
C GLN A 30 -7.58 -0.82 -7.91
N ASP A 31 -7.38 -2.13 -8.18
CA ASP A 31 -6.12 -2.86 -7.99
C ASP A 31 -5.58 -2.86 -6.54
N MET A 32 -6.47 -2.86 -5.56
CA MET A 32 -6.12 -2.72 -4.16
C MET A 32 -5.31 -3.89 -3.58
N GLU A 33 -5.30 -5.05 -4.24
CA GLU A 33 -4.48 -6.21 -3.90
C GLU A 33 -2.99 -6.02 -4.15
N PHE A 34 -2.59 -5.05 -4.99
CA PHE A 34 -1.19 -4.81 -5.31
C PHE A 34 -0.54 -3.86 -4.29
N VAL A 35 -0.04 -4.46 -3.22
CA VAL A 35 0.68 -3.77 -2.13
C VAL A 35 2.14 -4.19 -2.15
N GLN A 36 3.03 -3.23 -2.36
CA GLN A 36 4.47 -3.46 -2.43
C GLN A 36 5.08 -3.50 -1.03
N PHE A 37 5.81 -4.57 -0.73
CA PHE A 37 6.68 -4.66 0.43
C PHE A 37 8.10 -4.22 0.07
N HIS A 38 8.69 -3.36 0.89
CA HIS A 38 10.11 -3.03 0.80
C HIS A 38 10.90 -4.01 1.67
N PRO A 39 12.00 -4.60 1.16
CA PRO A 39 12.74 -5.61 1.90
C PRO A 39 13.38 -5.08 3.18
N THR A 40 13.83 -3.84 3.21
CA THR A 40 14.66 -3.29 4.27
C THR A 40 13.98 -2.22 5.12
N GLY A 41 12.83 -2.55 5.74
CA GLY A 41 12.31 -1.81 6.89
C GLY A 41 13.04 -2.22 8.16
N ILE A 42 13.40 -1.28 9.03
CA ILE A 42 14.03 -1.59 10.33
C ILE A 42 13.06 -2.44 11.17
N TYR A 43 13.54 -3.58 11.65
CA TYR A 43 12.77 -4.48 12.49
C TYR A 43 12.25 -3.78 13.75
N GLY A 44 10.99 -3.97 14.08
CA GLY A 44 10.31 -3.36 15.23
C GLY A 44 9.80 -1.92 15.01
N HIS A 45 10.30 -1.19 14.01
CA HIS A 45 9.92 0.20 13.75
C HIS A 45 9.29 0.46 12.37
N GLY A 46 9.65 -0.35 11.36
CA GLY A 46 9.19 -0.15 9.99
C GLY A 46 9.87 1.02 9.25
N THR A 47 10.80 1.73 9.89
CA THR A 47 11.53 2.84 9.26
C THR A 47 12.34 2.35 8.06
N LEU A 48 12.24 3.07 6.94
CA LEU A 48 12.86 2.65 5.68
C LEU A 48 14.39 2.77 5.70
N ILE A 49 15.07 1.68 5.39
CA ILE A 49 16.45 1.71 4.88
C ILE A 49 16.38 1.63 3.35
N SER A 50 16.80 2.70 2.69
CA SER A 50 16.70 2.89 1.25
C SER A 50 17.36 1.76 0.44
N GLU A 51 16.82 1.48 -0.75
CA GLU A 51 17.40 0.55 -1.73
C GLU A 51 18.81 0.96 -2.16
N GLY A 52 19.13 2.26 -2.13
CA GLY A 52 20.47 2.79 -2.40
C GLY A 52 21.56 2.14 -1.56
N VAL A 53 21.26 1.70 -0.34
CA VAL A 53 22.21 0.97 0.53
C VAL A 53 22.71 -0.32 -0.14
N ARG A 54 21.81 -1.07 -0.78
CA ARG A 54 22.17 -2.27 -1.52
C ARG A 54 22.89 -1.91 -2.83
N GLY A 55 22.54 -0.77 -3.44
CA GLY A 55 23.24 -0.20 -4.58
C GLY A 55 24.68 0.18 -4.28
N GLU A 56 24.98 0.66 -3.07
CA GLU A 56 26.35 0.97 -2.62
C GLU A 56 27.12 -0.26 -2.10
N GLY A 57 26.56 -1.45 -2.18
CA GLY A 57 27.23 -2.72 -1.86
C GLY A 57 26.76 -3.40 -0.57
N GLY A 58 25.73 -2.88 0.12
CA GLY A 58 25.09 -3.58 1.22
C GLY A 58 24.43 -4.87 0.78
N TYR A 59 24.44 -5.90 1.63
CA TYR A 59 23.84 -7.20 1.32
C TYR A 59 23.13 -7.82 2.50
N LEU A 60 22.20 -8.75 2.20
CA LEU A 60 21.37 -9.45 3.19
C LEU A 60 22.00 -10.77 3.61
N VAL A 61 21.95 -11.06 4.92
CA VAL A 61 22.44 -12.32 5.48
C VAL A 61 21.41 -12.93 6.44
N ASN A 62 21.30 -14.27 6.40
CA ASN A 62 20.47 -15.05 7.32
C ASN A 62 21.24 -15.41 8.61
N SER A 63 20.62 -16.21 9.50
CA SER A 63 21.24 -16.65 10.77
C SER A 63 22.48 -17.53 10.62
N LYS A 64 22.73 -18.06 9.42
CA LYS A 64 23.94 -18.84 9.11
C LYS A 64 25.06 -17.99 8.53
N GLY A 65 24.86 -16.67 8.36
CA GLY A 65 25.79 -15.77 7.70
C GLY A 65 25.82 -15.90 6.18
N GLU A 66 24.84 -16.59 5.58
CA GLU A 66 24.75 -16.79 4.13
C GLU A 66 24.17 -15.54 3.45
N ARG A 67 24.80 -15.10 2.34
CA ARG A 67 24.23 -14.15 1.37
C ARG A 67 23.21 -14.89 0.50
N PHE A 68 22.04 -15.15 1.04
CA PHE A 68 21.03 -16.02 0.44
C PHE A 68 20.49 -15.52 -0.90
N MET A 69 20.58 -14.23 -1.20
CA MET A 69 20.11 -13.67 -2.46
C MET A 69 20.86 -14.24 -3.68
N GLU A 70 22.08 -14.74 -3.53
CA GLU A 70 22.82 -15.43 -4.59
C GLU A 70 22.12 -16.74 -5.04
N ARG A 71 21.32 -17.35 -4.16
CA ARG A 71 20.53 -18.56 -4.45
C ARG A 71 19.22 -18.24 -5.16
N TYR A 72 18.57 -17.13 -4.78
CA TYR A 72 17.24 -16.75 -5.29
C TYR A 72 17.28 -15.90 -6.57
N ALA A 73 18.33 -15.11 -6.74
CA ALA A 73 18.52 -14.22 -7.89
C ALA A 73 20.02 -14.18 -8.27
N PRO A 74 20.56 -15.24 -8.93
CA PRO A 74 22.00 -15.36 -9.15
C PRO A 74 22.65 -14.18 -9.89
N ASN A 75 21.91 -13.55 -10.81
CA ASN A 75 22.42 -12.44 -11.60
C ASN A 75 22.32 -11.09 -10.88
N ALA A 76 21.12 -10.75 -10.39
CA ALA A 76 20.85 -9.46 -9.76
C ALA A 76 21.17 -9.43 -8.27
N LYS A 77 21.22 -10.59 -7.60
CA LYS A 77 21.49 -10.75 -6.16
C LYS A 77 20.66 -9.80 -5.31
N ASP A 78 21.26 -9.07 -4.42
CA ASP A 78 20.63 -8.09 -3.54
C ASP A 78 19.99 -6.89 -4.29
N LEU A 79 20.28 -6.72 -5.58
CA LEU A 79 19.70 -5.72 -6.47
C LEU A 79 18.49 -6.23 -7.27
N ALA A 80 18.04 -7.45 -7.02
CA ALA A 80 16.77 -7.93 -7.58
C ALA A 80 15.60 -7.02 -7.14
N SER A 81 14.47 -7.07 -7.88
CA SER A 81 13.31 -6.23 -7.57
C SER A 81 12.80 -6.48 -6.14
N ARG A 82 12.15 -5.48 -5.57
CA ARG A 82 11.70 -5.46 -4.16
C ARG A 82 10.83 -6.65 -3.80
N ASP A 83 9.95 -7.07 -4.70
CA ASP A 83 9.08 -8.22 -4.49
C ASP A 83 9.86 -9.53 -4.41
N VAL A 84 10.89 -9.71 -5.25
CA VAL A 84 11.78 -10.90 -5.23
C VAL A 84 12.58 -10.93 -3.92
N VAL A 85 13.21 -9.82 -3.55
CA VAL A 85 14.00 -9.76 -2.31
C VAL A 85 13.12 -9.99 -1.08
N SER A 86 11.94 -9.35 -1.02
CA SER A 86 10.99 -9.52 0.10
C SER A 86 10.50 -10.97 0.21
N ARG A 87 10.20 -11.63 -0.91
CA ARG A 87 9.82 -13.05 -0.90
C ARG A 87 10.97 -13.93 -0.43
N SER A 88 12.18 -13.70 -0.92
CA SER A 88 13.37 -14.46 -0.50
C SER A 88 13.63 -14.34 1.00
N MET A 89 13.54 -13.12 1.56
CA MET A 89 13.66 -12.90 3.01
C MET A 89 12.56 -13.64 3.78
N THR A 90 11.33 -13.60 3.30
CA THR A 90 10.20 -14.29 3.96
C THR A 90 10.37 -15.80 3.92
N ILE A 91 10.90 -16.38 2.84
CA ILE A 91 11.24 -17.81 2.76
C ILE A 91 12.31 -18.15 3.80
N GLU A 92 13.40 -17.37 3.89
CA GLU A 92 14.44 -17.58 4.90
C GLU A 92 13.90 -17.58 6.32
N ILE A 93 13.01 -16.63 6.63
CA ILE A 93 12.34 -16.53 7.93
C ILE A 93 11.44 -17.75 8.19
N ASN A 94 10.58 -18.10 7.23
CA ASN A 94 9.62 -19.20 7.38
C ASN A 94 10.31 -20.57 7.51
N GLU A 95 11.45 -20.76 6.89
CA GLU A 95 12.27 -21.97 6.98
C GLU A 95 13.22 -21.98 8.21
N GLY A 96 13.06 -21.01 9.13
CA GLY A 96 13.77 -20.94 10.41
C GLY A 96 15.22 -20.45 10.30
N ARG A 97 15.60 -19.83 9.18
CA ARG A 97 16.91 -19.18 8.98
C ARG A 97 16.89 -17.68 9.27
N GLY A 98 15.82 -17.15 9.81
CA GLY A 98 15.77 -15.80 10.37
C GLY A 98 16.72 -15.64 11.56
N VAL A 99 17.01 -14.39 11.92
CA VAL A 99 17.87 -14.02 13.05
C VAL A 99 17.05 -13.53 14.26
N GLY A 100 17.71 -13.36 15.40
CA GLY A 100 17.09 -12.98 16.65
C GLY A 100 16.48 -14.16 17.41
N HIS A 101 15.87 -13.85 18.56
CA HIS A 101 15.24 -14.87 19.42
C HIS A 101 14.09 -15.58 18.71
N ASP A 102 13.25 -14.81 18.02
CA ASP A 102 12.04 -15.30 17.37
C ASP A 102 12.27 -15.77 15.93
N LYS A 103 13.50 -15.60 15.41
CA LYS A 103 13.92 -15.95 14.05
C LYS A 103 13.04 -15.32 12.96
N ASP A 104 12.57 -14.10 13.17
CA ASP A 104 11.53 -13.44 12.41
C ASP A 104 12.02 -12.26 11.54
N HIS A 105 13.34 -12.02 11.49
CA HIS A 105 13.94 -10.96 10.68
C HIS A 105 15.28 -11.39 10.06
N ILE A 106 15.88 -10.52 9.25
CA ILE A 106 17.12 -10.72 8.49
C ILE A 106 18.09 -9.60 8.86
N LEU A 107 19.38 -9.76 8.58
CA LEU A 107 20.38 -8.73 8.78
C LEU A 107 20.82 -8.11 7.46
N LEU A 108 20.89 -6.79 7.44
CA LEU A 108 21.48 -6.00 6.36
C LEU A 108 22.90 -5.61 6.75
N GLN A 109 23.87 -6.16 6.03
CA GLN A 109 25.30 -6.01 6.30
C GLN A 109 25.89 -4.80 5.59
N LEU A 110 26.52 -3.88 6.33
CA LEU A 110 27.16 -2.66 5.84
C LEU A 110 28.59 -2.47 6.35
N SER A 111 29.00 -3.12 7.43
CA SER A 111 30.30 -2.89 8.11
C SER A 111 31.53 -3.24 7.27
N HIS A 112 31.36 -3.86 6.11
CA HIS A 112 32.45 -4.09 5.15
C HIS A 112 32.69 -2.88 4.23
N LEU A 113 31.80 -1.88 4.22
CA LEU A 113 31.95 -0.66 3.46
C LEU A 113 32.89 0.30 4.21
N SER A 114 33.63 1.13 3.45
CA SER A 114 34.51 2.11 4.09
C SER A 114 33.73 3.21 4.81
N ASN A 115 34.29 3.74 5.89
CA ASN A 115 33.66 4.86 6.62
C ASN A 115 33.44 6.07 5.72
N ASP A 116 34.37 6.37 4.80
CA ASP A 116 34.23 7.47 3.84
C ASP A 116 33.01 7.29 2.92
N LEU A 117 32.73 6.06 2.47
CA LEU A 117 31.53 5.77 1.67
C LEU A 117 30.27 5.93 2.49
N LEU A 118 30.25 5.41 3.71
CA LEU A 118 29.08 5.54 4.62
C LEU A 118 28.78 6.98 4.93
N GLU A 119 29.80 7.81 5.22
CA GLU A 119 29.62 9.23 5.53
C GLU A 119 29.21 10.07 4.31
N GLN A 120 29.79 9.83 3.14
CA GLN A 120 29.54 10.63 1.94
C GLN A 120 28.29 10.21 1.16
N ARG A 121 28.00 8.91 1.10
CA ARG A 121 26.91 8.36 0.27
C ARG A 121 25.69 7.94 1.06
N LEU A 122 25.86 7.59 2.33
CA LEU A 122 24.79 7.02 3.18
C LEU A 122 24.67 7.72 4.57
N PRO A 123 24.92 9.05 4.71
CA PRO A 123 24.95 9.69 6.02
C PRO A 123 23.63 9.56 6.80
N GLY A 124 22.48 9.75 6.12
CA GLY A 124 21.16 9.62 6.74
C GLY A 124 20.79 8.17 7.12
N ILE A 125 21.40 7.18 6.48
CA ILE A 125 21.19 5.76 6.80
C ILE A 125 21.88 5.38 8.09
N SER A 126 23.13 5.83 8.29
CA SER A 126 23.89 5.59 9.53
C SER A 126 23.17 6.21 10.73
N GLU A 127 22.69 7.45 10.60
CA GLU A 127 21.88 8.11 11.63
C GLU A 127 20.56 7.38 11.90
N THR A 128 19.84 7.00 10.86
CA THR A 128 18.56 6.26 10.95
C THR A 128 18.74 4.92 11.67
N ALA A 129 19.77 4.15 11.32
CA ALA A 129 20.07 2.88 11.98
C ALA A 129 20.41 3.06 13.47
N LYS A 130 21.18 4.10 13.79
CA LYS A 130 21.54 4.43 15.17
C LYS A 130 20.31 4.84 16.00
N ILE A 131 19.44 5.68 15.46
CA ILE A 131 18.25 6.18 16.18
C ILE A 131 17.21 5.06 16.37
N PHE A 132 16.88 4.31 15.31
CA PHE A 132 15.74 3.39 15.31
C PHE A 132 16.10 1.93 15.60
N ALA A 133 17.34 1.51 15.32
CA ALA A 133 17.80 0.15 15.63
C ALA A 133 18.84 0.10 16.76
N GLY A 134 19.38 1.26 17.19
CA GLY A 134 20.48 1.31 18.16
C GLY A 134 21.81 0.77 17.62
N VAL A 135 21.96 0.67 16.29
CA VAL A 135 23.07 0.01 15.58
C VAL A 135 24.05 1.01 15.01
N ASP A 136 25.33 0.78 15.23
CA ASP A 136 26.42 1.42 14.50
C ASP A 136 26.76 0.58 13.25
N VAL A 137 26.37 1.07 12.09
CA VAL A 137 26.51 0.36 10.80
C VAL A 137 27.94 0.10 10.41
N THR A 138 28.93 0.76 11.02
CA THR A 138 30.36 0.52 10.80
C THR A 138 30.85 -0.75 11.47
N VAL A 139 30.10 -1.27 12.45
CA VAL A 139 30.48 -2.41 13.28
C VAL A 139 29.47 -3.53 13.22
N GLU A 140 28.17 -3.20 13.19
CA GLU A 140 27.07 -4.16 13.32
C GLU A 140 26.09 -4.09 12.13
N PRO A 141 25.48 -5.23 11.74
CA PRO A 141 24.45 -5.24 10.72
C PRO A 141 23.13 -4.70 11.25
N VAL A 142 22.32 -4.10 10.36
CA VAL A 142 21.00 -3.56 10.68
C VAL A 142 19.94 -4.68 10.62
N PRO A 143 19.12 -4.90 11.68
CA PRO A 143 18.00 -5.84 11.64
C PRO A 143 16.88 -5.28 10.75
N VAL A 144 16.46 -6.05 9.75
CA VAL A 144 15.48 -5.63 8.73
C VAL A 144 14.43 -6.72 8.47
N ILE A 145 13.24 -6.29 8.09
CA ILE A 145 12.11 -7.16 7.75
C ILE A 145 11.34 -6.59 6.55
N PRO A 146 10.76 -7.44 5.68
CA PRO A 146 9.83 -6.98 4.65
C PRO A 146 8.69 -6.15 5.26
N THR A 147 8.56 -4.91 4.81
CA THR A 147 7.67 -3.90 5.39
C THR A 147 6.84 -3.24 4.30
N VAL A 148 5.56 -3.03 4.53
CA VAL A 148 4.67 -2.36 3.56
C VAL A 148 5.21 -0.98 3.22
N HIS A 149 5.27 -0.66 1.92
CA HIS A 149 5.96 0.53 1.45
C HIS A 149 5.17 1.37 0.44
N TYR A 150 4.47 0.73 -0.52
CA TYR A 150 3.74 1.45 -1.57
C TYR A 150 2.51 0.68 -2.02
N ASN A 151 1.43 1.42 -2.29
CA ASN A 151 0.19 0.88 -2.79
C ASN A 151 0.06 1.25 -4.28
N MET A 152 0.04 0.25 -5.18
CA MET A 152 -0.15 0.49 -6.61
C MET A 152 -1.62 0.77 -6.95
N GLY A 153 -2.53 0.19 -6.18
CA GLY A 153 -3.96 0.45 -6.27
C GLY A 153 -4.38 1.75 -5.62
N GLY A 154 -5.59 2.21 -5.94
CA GLY A 154 -6.15 3.45 -5.42
C GLY A 154 -7.37 3.91 -6.21
N ILE A 155 -7.65 5.21 -6.20
CA ILE A 155 -8.72 5.83 -6.96
C ILE A 155 -8.41 5.73 -8.46
N PRO A 156 -9.23 5.04 -9.29
CA PRO A 156 -8.93 4.86 -10.71
C PRO A 156 -9.00 6.20 -11.45
N THR A 157 -7.99 6.47 -12.29
CA THR A 157 -7.91 7.69 -13.08
C THR A 157 -7.52 7.40 -14.53
N ASN A 158 -7.88 8.34 -15.42
CA ASN A 158 -7.30 8.41 -16.74
C ASN A 158 -5.95 9.15 -16.73
N TRP A 159 -5.30 9.27 -17.89
CA TRP A 159 -4.01 9.93 -18.04
C TRP A 159 -4.01 11.43 -17.74
N LYS A 160 -5.20 12.07 -17.69
CA LYS A 160 -5.38 13.48 -17.26
C LYS A 160 -5.61 13.63 -15.76
N GLY A 161 -5.56 12.52 -15.01
CA GLY A 161 -5.84 12.46 -13.58
C GLY A 161 -7.32 12.60 -13.22
N GLN A 162 -8.24 12.61 -14.20
CA GLN A 162 -9.68 12.61 -13.92
C GLN A 162 -10.09 11.26 -13.36
N VAL A 163 -10.83 11.28 -12.27
CA VAL A 163 -11.36 10.06 -11.65
C VAL A 163 -12.38 9.41 -12.59
N ILE A 164 -12.30 8.09 -12.70
CA ILE A 164 -13.23 7.29 -13.47
C ILE A 164 -14.03 6.36 -12.58
N SER A 165 -15.27 6.10 -12.95
CA SER A 165 -16.17 5.15 -12.31
C SER A 165 -16.77 4.27 -13.40
N PRO A 166 -16.12 3.13 -13.74
CA PRO A 166 -16.58 2.22 -14.78
C PRO A 166 -18.01 1.74 -14.52
N ASP A 167 -18.82 1.65 -15.57
CA ASP A 167 -20.14 1.02 -15.54
C ASP A 167 -20.32 0.07 -16.74
N GLU A 168 -21.49 -0.56 -16.87
CA GLU A 168 -21.79 -1.52 -17.93
C GLU A 168 -21.72 -0.93 -19.36
N THR A 169 -21.80 0.39 -19.48
CA THR A 169 -21.86 1.10 -20.77
C THR A 169 -20.56 1.79 -21.14
N ASP A 170 -19.75 2.18 -20.14
CA ASP A 170 -18.48 2.89 -20.35
C ASP A 170 -17.46 2.53 -19.24
N GLU A 171 -16.45 1.77 -19.62
CA GLU A 171 -15.34 1.39 -18.73
C GLU A 171 -14.46 2.58 -18.30
N ASN A 172 -14.61 3.75 -18.95
CA ASN A 172 -13.82 4.96 -18.71
C ASN A 172 -14.69 6.16 -18.31
N LYS A 173 -15.88 5.93 -17.78
CA LYS A 173 -16.82 6.98 -17.40
C LYS A 173 -16.19 7.94 -16.39
N ILE A 174 -16.10 9.21 -16.79
CA ILE A 174 -15.47 10.25 -15.96
C ILE A 174 -16.43 10.72 -14.85
N VAL A 175 -15.89 10.86 -13.66
CA VAL A 175 -16.55 11.54 -12.54
C VAL A 175 -16.23 13.03 -12.63
N SER A 176 -17.24 13.83 -12.99
CA SER A 176 -17.07 15.27 -13.16
C SER A 176 -16.65 15.96 -11.85
N GLY A 177 -15.66 16.84 -11.95
CA GLY A 177 -15.22 17.66 -10.81
C GLY A 177 -14.28 16.97 -9.83
N LEU A 178 -13.78 15.75 -10.15
CA LEU A 178 -12.88 15.02 -9.24
C LEU A 178 -11.62 14.54 -9.99
N TRP A 179 -10.45 14.79 -9.37
CA TRP A 179 -9.13 14.36 -9.85
C TRP A 179 -8.38 13.67 -8.73
N ALA A 180 -7.48 12.78 -9.10
CA ALA A 180 -6.52 12.17 -8.19
C ALA A 180 -5.16 11.95 -8.90
N ALA A 181 -4.06 12.10 -8.13
CA ALA A 181 -2.70 11.90 -8.60
C ALA A 181 -1.82 11.33 -7.49
N GLY A 182 -0.70 10.70 -7.85
CA GLY A 182 0.23 10.09 -6.90
C GLY A 182 -0.32 8.80 -6.29
N GLU A 183 0.19 8.38 -5.14
CA GLU A 183 -0.11 7.09 -4.52
C GLU A 183 -1.59 6.89 -4.12
N ALA A 184 -2.37 7.96 -3.97
CA ALA A 184 -3.81 7.86 -3.73
C ALA A 184 -4.59 7.46 -5.00
N ALA A 185 -4.01 7.71 -6.18
CA ALA A 185 -4.60 7.37 -7.47
C ALA A 185 -4.12 6.01 -7.99
N CYS A 186 -4.89 5.41 -8.88
CA CYS A 186 -4.48 4.29 -9.71
C CYS A 186 -4.57 4.68 -11.19
N SER A 187 -3.51 5.32 -11.68
CA SER A 187 -3.35 5.64 -13.10
C SER A 187 -2.86 4.45 -13.92
N SER A 188 -2.61 3.31 -13.28
CA SER A 188 -2.13 2.04 -13.84
C SER A 188 -0.67 2.03 -14.30
N VAL A 189 0.08 3.13 -14.17
CA VAL A 189 1.47 3.24 -14.66
C VAL A 189 2.46 2.37 -13.87
N HIS A 190 2.10 1.94 -12.69
CA HIS A 190 2.92 1.05 -11.86
C HIS A 190 2.60 -0.43 -12.07
N GLY A 191 1.49 -0.74 -12.74
CA GLY A 191 1.01 -2.11 -12.88
C GLY A 191 0.91 -2.82 -11.51
N ALA A 192 1.32 -4.07 -11.47
CA ALA A 192 1.26 -4.88 -10.25
C ALA A 192 2.47 -4.71 -9.30
N ASN A 193 3.51 -3.96 -9.69
CA ASN A 193 4.69 -3.71 -8.85
C ASN A 193 5.49 -2.50 -9.34
N ARG A 194 5.54 -1.45 -8.53
CA ARG A 194 6.23 -0.19 -8.84
C ARG A 194 7.75 -0.37 -8.85
N LEU A 195 8.42 0.21 -9.84
CA LEU A 195 9.88 0.34 -9.87
C LEU A 195 10.36 1.45 -8.91
N GLY A 196 11.59 1.31 -8.44
CA GLY A 196 12.22 2.31 -7.58
C GLY A 196 12.20 3.71 -8.22
N ALA A 197 12.01 4.74 -7.42
CA ALA A 197 11.91 6.16 -7.80
C ALA A 197 10.69 6.56 -8.68
N ASN A 198 9.96 5.63 -9.30
CA ASN A 198 8.85 5.97 -10.19
C ASN A 198 7.68 6.67 -9.49
N SER A 199 7.56 6.59 -8.16
CA SER A 199 6.57 7.38 -7.42
C SER A 199 6.80 8.90 -7.56
N LEU A 200 8.06 9.34 -7.68
CA LEU A 200 8.39 10.76 -7.90
C LEU A 200 7.96 11.23 -9.29
N LEU A 201 8.14 10.39 -10.32
CA LEU A 201 7.66 10.68 -11.67
C LEU A 201 6.14 10.75 -11.71
N ASP A 202 5.46 9.81 -11.07
CA ASP A 202 4.01 9.75 -10.98
C ASP A 202 3.43 11.06 -10.41
N ILE A 203 3.86 11.49 -9.21
CA ILE A 203 3.32 12.70 -8.58
C ILE A 203 3.60 13.98 -9.39
N VAL A 204 4.74 14.07 -10.07
CA VAL A 204 5.08 15.24 -10.90
C VAL A 204 4.27 15.25 -12.19
N VAL A 205 4.24 14.12 -12.91
CA VAL A 205 3.58 14.02 -14.23
C VAL A 205 2.06 14.16 -14.08
N PHE A 206 1.44 13.36 -13.20
CA PHE A 206 -0.01 13.40 -13.04
C PHE A 206 -0.50 14.59 -12.23
N GLY A 207 0.29 15.12 -11.29
CA GLY A 207 -0.02 16.40 -10.65
C GLY A 207 -0.07 17.56 -11.67
N LYS A 208 0.88 17.60 -12.60
CA LYS A 208 0.85 18.55 -13.72
C LYS A 208 -0.35 18.33 -14.63
N ALA A 209 -0.61 17.08 -15.05
CA ALA A 209 -1.73 16.73 -15.91
C ALA A 209 -3.08 17.13 -15.29
N CYS A 210 -3.28 16.88 -13.99
CA CYS A 210 -4.45 17.37 -13.26
C CYS A 210 -4.60 18.89 -13.34
N SER A 211 -3.51 19.61 -13.04
CA SER A 211 -3.52 21.08 -13.05
C SER A 211 -3.87 21.66 -14.42
N GLU A 212 -3.25 21.14 -15.49
CA GLU A 212 -3.53 21.55 -16.86
C GLU A 212 -4.98 21.25 -17.25
N ASN A 213 -5.47 20.05 -16.96
CA ASN A 213 -6.84 19.67 -17.28
C ASN A 213 -7.88 20.50 -16.50
N ILE A 214 -7.64 20.77 -15.21
CA ILE A 214 -8.49 21.64 -14.39
C ILE A 214 -8.55 23.06 -15.00
N HIS A 215 -7.40 23.59 -15.41
CA HIS A 215 -7.33 24.92 -16.06
C HIS A 215 -8.12 24.98 -17.36
N ASP A 216 -8.06 23.91 -18.17
CA ASP A 216 -8.71 23.86 -19.47
C ASP A 216 -10.23 23.81 -19.38
N ILE A 217 -10.78 23.12 -18.37
CA ILE A 217 -12.23 22.87 -18.26
C ILE A 217 -12.94 23.77 -17.25
N ASN A 218 -12.24 24.36 -16.29
CA ASN A 218 -12.83 25.26 -15.30
C ASN A 218 -12.35 26.69 -15.51
N LYS A 219 -13.27 27.64 -15.46
CA LYS A 219 -12.95 29.07 -15.61
C LYS A 219 -13.09 29.77 -14.27
N PRO A 220 -12.15 30.64 -13.89
CA PRO A 220 -12.27 31.45 -12.69
C PRO A 220 -13.58 32.28 -12.71
N GLY A 221 -14.32 32.26 -11.62
CA GLY A 221 -15.58 32.96 -11.47
C GLY A 221 -16.84 32.22 -11.92
N GLU A 222 -16.72 31.02 -12.47
CA GLU A 222 -17.88 30.15 -12.68
C GLU A 222 -18.56 29.81 -11.36
N SER A 223 -19.91 29.81 -11.38
CA SER A 223 -20.68 29.46 -10.18
C SER A 223 -20.57 27.97 -9.88
N ILE A 224 -20.18 27.64 -8.66
CA ILE A 224 -20.21 26.28 -8.14
C ILE A 224 -21.59 26.02 -7.54
N GLU A 225 -22.18 24.86 -7.85
CA GLU A 225 -23.42 24.42 -7.25
C GLU A 225 -23.25 24.30 -5.72
N LYS A 226 -24.14 24.90 -4.97
CA LYS A 226 -24.08 24.85 -3.51
C LYS A 226 -24.55 23.49 -3.01
N CYS A 227 -23.81 22.94 -2.06
CA CYS A 227 -24.29 21.77 -1.32
C CYS A 227 -25.55 22.17 -0.53
N ASP A 228 -26.57 21.31 -0.54
CA ASP A 228 -27.80 21.57 0.20
C ASP A 228 -27.58 21.45 1.72
N ASP A 229 -28.25 22.34 2.46
CA ASP A 229 -28.10 22.43 3.94
C ASP A 229 -28.48 21.13 4.66
N ASN A 230 -29.40 20.35 4.12
CA ASN A 230 -29.80 19.07 4.72
C ASN A 230 -28.68 18.03 4.64
N THR A 231 -27.96 17.97 3.52
CA THR A 231 -26.78 17.12 3.37
C THR A 231 -25.67 17.54 4.33
N VAL A 232 -25.39 18.85 4.44
CA VAL A 232 -24.42 19.38 5.41
C VAL A 232 -24.80 19.02 6.84
N ASN A 233 -26.04 19.23 7.24
CA ASN A 233 -26.53 18.91 8.59
C ASN A 233 -26.42 17.41 8.92
N LYS A 234 -26.76 16.52 7.99
CA LYS A 234 -26.58 15.07 8.15
C LYS A 234 -25.13 14.67 8.38
N ILE A 235 -24.19 15.30 7.66
CA ILE A 235 -22.75 15.06 7.82
C ILE A 235 -22.30 15.51 9.22
N ILE A 236 -22.70 16.72 9.64
CA ILE A 236 -22.37 17.24 10.99
C ILE A 236 -22.92 16.30 12.07
N GLU A 237 -24.18 15.93 11.97
CA GLU A 237 -24.83 15.01 12.91
C GLU A 237 -24.11 13.65 12.97
N HIS A 238 -23.70 13.12 11.82
CA HIS A 238 -22.93 11.88 11.78
C HIS A 238 -21.62 11.99 12.59
N TYR A 239 -20.84 13.04 12.40
CA TYR A 239 -19.58 13.25 13.12
C TYR A 239 -19.80 13.52 14.61
N GLU A 240 -20.85 14.25 14.99
CA GLU A 240 -21.20 14.45 16.39
C GLU A 240 -21.65 13.15 17.08
N ASN A 241 -22.40 12.31 16.38
CA ASN A 241 -22.78 10.99 16.86
C ASN A 241 -21.56 10.09 17.06
N LEU A 242 -20.58 10.12 16.16
CA LEU A 242 -19.32 9.39 16.32
C LEU A 242 -18.55 9.82 17.58
N LEU A 243 -18.44 11.13 17.81
CA LEU A 243 -17.76 11.67 18.99
C LEU A 243 -18.48 11.26 20.29
N ASN A 244 -19.83 11.33 20.30
CA ASN A 244 -20.62 11.17 21.52
C ASN A 244 -21.09 9.75 21.79
N ARG A 245 -20.90 8.83 20.85
CA ARG A 245 -21.40 7.45 21.02
C ARG A 245 -20.74 6.75 22.20
N ASN A 246 -21.50 5.83 22.79
CA ASN A 246 -21.01 4.90 23.79
C ASN A 246 -20.52 3.63 23.12
N GLY A 247 -19.57 2.94 23.75
CA GLY A 247 -19.03 1.70 23.25
C GLY A 247 -18.21 0.99 24.32
N THR A 248 -17.69 -0.15 23.98
CA THR A 248 -16.90 -1.00 24.88
C THR A 248 -15.47 -1.20 24.38
N LYS A 249 -15.15 -0.81 23.14
CA LYS A 249 -13.86 -1.05 22.52
C LYS A 249 -13.07 0.25 22.32
N ASN A 250 -11.80 0.24 22.65
CA ASN A 250 -10.89 1.37 22.46
C ASN A 250 -10.44 1.48 20.99
N VAL A 251 -10.26 2.69 20.48
CA VAL A 251 -9.78 2.98 19.11
C VAL A 251 -8.48 2.27 18.81
N GLY A 252 -7.48 2.39 19.70
CA GLY A 252 -6.14 1.81 19.52
C GLY A 252 -6.16 0.28 19.51
N GLU A 253 -7.02 -0.36 20.32
CA GLU A 253 -7.16 -1.82 20.34
C GLU A 253 -7.69 -2.35 19.01
N LEU A 254 -8.75 -1.75 18.47
CA LEU A 254 -9.32 -2.17 17.20
C LEU A 254 -8.36 -1.90 16.03
N ARG A 255 -7.64 -0.76 16.05
CA ARG A 255 -6.60 -0.44 15.07
C ARG A 255 -5.48 -1.48 15.08
N LEU A 256 -5.00 -1.87 16.26
CA LEU A 256 -3.94 -2.88 16.39
C LEU A 256 -4.39 -4.26 15.90
N GLU A 257 -5.63 -4.65 16.22
CA GLU A 257 -6.23 -5.91 15.76
C GLU A 257 -6.32 -5.94 14.22
N LEU A 258 -6.85 -4.87 13.60
CA LEU A 258 -6.88 -4.66 12.16
C LEU A 258 -5.50 -4.85 11.54
N GLN A 259 -4.50 -4.14 12.06
CA GLN A 259 -3.13 -4.15 11.54
C GLN A 259 -2.49 -5.54 11.60
N LYS A 260 -2.71 -6.29 12.69
CA LYS A 260 -2.22 -7.67 12.83
C LYS A 260 -2.90 -8.62 11.86
N VAL A 261 -4.20 -8.47 11.63
CA VAL A 261 -4.95 -9.27 10.64
C VAL A 261 -4.41 -9.01 9.24
N MET A 262 -4.25 -7.76 8.85
CA MET A 262 -3.70 -7.40 7.55
C MET A 262 -2.27 -7.93 7.34
N GLN A 263 -1.39 -7.75 8.33
CA GLN A 263 -0.01 -8.23 8.27
C GLN A 263 0.08 -9.74 8.09
N LYS A 264 -0.79 -10.50 8.76
CA LYS A 264 -0.80 -11.95 8.72
C LYS A 264 -1.46 -12.51 7.46
N HIS A 265 -2.61 -11.96 7.06
CA HIS A 265 -3.48 -12.60 6.06
C HIS A 265 -3.31 -12.03 4.64
N ALA A 266 -2.84 -10.77 4.52
CA ALA A 266 -2.54 -10.13 3.22
C ALA A 266 -1.06 -9.72 3.12
N GLY A 267 -0.16 -10.53 3.69
CA GLY A 267 1.29 -10.30 3.70
C GLY A 267 1.98 -10.54 2.37
N VAL A 268 3.29 -10.83 2.45
CA VAL A 268 4.14 -11.09 1.26
C VAL A 268 3.66 -12.32 0.51
N PHE A 269 3.37 -13.42 1.22
CA PHE A 269 2.76 -14.63 0.68
C PHE A 269 1.29 -14.73 1.09
N ARG A 270 0.48 -15.19 0.16
CA ARG A 270 -0.97 -15.32 0.29
C ARG A 270 -1.40 -16.69 -0.22
N ASN A 271 -2.46 -17.24 0.34
CA ASN A 271 -3.12 -18.46 -0.15
C ASN A 271 -4.62 -18.39 0.15
N ASP A 272 -5.41 -19.25 -0.48
CA ASP A 272 -6.87 -19.23 -0.36
C ASP A 272 -7.35 -19.30 1.08
N LYS A 273 -6.71 -20.12 1.89
CA LYS A 273 -7.06 -20.30 3.30
C LYS A 273 -6.80 -19.02 4.10
N LEU A 274 -5.59 -18.45 3.99
CA LEU A 274 -5.23 -17.23 4.72
C LEU A 274 -6.10 -16.04 4.31
N LEU A 275 -6.32 -15.86 3.00
CA LEU A 275 -7.12 -14.75 2.50
C LEU A 275 -8.59 -14.87 2.93
N LYS A 276 -9.16 -16.09 2.88
CA LYS A 276 -10.52 -16.31 3.36
C LYS A 276 -10.66 -16.03 4.85
N GLU A 277 -9.76 -16.56 5.68
CA GLU A 277 -9.73 -16.26 7.12
C GLU A 277 -9.55 -14.76 7.38
N GLY A 278 -8.77 -14.06 6.54
CA GLY A 278 -8.58 -12.62 6.59
C GLY A 278 -9.85 -11.85 6.30
N CYS A 279 -10.59 -12.23 5.25
CA CYS A 279 -11.89 -11.63 4.92
C CYS A 279 -12.88 -11.80 6.09
N ASP A 280 -13.06 -13.03 6.59
CA ASP A 280 -13.98 -13.30 7.69
C ASP A 280 -13.66 -12.46 8.94
N LYS A 281 -12.38 -12.35 9.30
CA LYS A 281 -11.93 -11.54 10.44
C LYS A 281 -12.11 -10.05 10.23
N LEU A 282 -11.83 -9.54 9.03
CA LEU A 282 -12.01 -8.12 8.73
C LEU A 282 -13.47 -7.73 8.70
N ASP A 283 -14.36 -8.59 8.21
CA ASP A 283 -15.80 -8.37 8.24
C ASP A 283 -16.31 -8.24 9.69
N ASP A 284 -15.74 -9.01 10.62
CA ASP A 284 -16.09 -8.91 12.04
C ASP A 284 -15.50 -7.65 12.69
N ILE A 285 -14.23 -7.34 12.44
CA ILE A 285 -13.58 -6.11 12.90
C ILE A 285 -14.32 -4.86 12.38
N TYR A 286 -14.80 -4.90 11.14
CA TYR A 286 -15.56 -3.80 10.53
C TYR A 286 -16.89 -3.56 11.28
N LYS A 287 -17.59 -4.63 11.69
CA LYS A 287 -18.81 -4.53 12.52
C LYS A 287 -18.49 -3.98 13.91
N GLU A 288 -17.36 -4.39 14.51
CA GLU A 288 -16.91 -3.93 15.82
C GLU A 288 -16.63 -2.41 15.86
N PHE A 289 -16.42 -1.74 14.73
CA PHE A 289 -16.31 -0.29 14.68
C PHE A 289 -17.51 0.42 15.30
N ASN A 290 -18.71 -0.17 15.27
CA ASN A 290 -19.90 0.39 15.90
C ASN A 290 -19.81 0.41 17.43
N ASN A 291 -18.95 -0.43 18.02
CA ASN A 291 -18.73 -0.53 19.47
C ASN A 291 -17.53 0.29 19.96
N VAL A 292 -16.84 1.00 19.06
CA VAL A 292 -15.71 1.87 19.43
C VAL A 292 -16.22 3.17 20.02
N TYR A 293 -15.58 3.62 21.10
CA TYR A 293 -15.90 4.86 21.77
C TYR A 293 -14.66 5.75 21.94
N VAL A 294 -14.87 7.03 22.12
CA VAL A 294 -13.87 8.05 22.43
C VAL A 294 -14.10 8.52 23.87
N LYS A 295 -13.07 8.58 24.68
CA LYS A 295 -13.14 9.03 26.07
C LYS A 295 -13.24 10.55 26.16
N ASP A 296 -12.36 11.24 25.44
CA ASP A 296 -12.37 12.70 25.36
C ASP A 296 -13.49 13.16 24.40
N LYS A 297 -14.47 13.90 24.95
CA LYS A 297 -15.61 14.46 24.19
C LYS A 297 -15.37 15.92 23.76
N SER A 298 -14.19 16.48 24.02
CA SER A 298 -13.84 17.83 23.57
C SER A 298 -13.70 17.89 22.04
N LYS A 299 -13.85 19.10 21.48
CA LYS A 299 -13.63 19.35 20.05
C LYS A 299 -12.32 20.07 19.76
N ILE A 300 -11.46 20.27 20.79
CA ILE A 300 -10.20 21.01 20.68
C ILE A 300 -9.05 20.08 20.99
N PHE A 301 -8.11 19.92 20.04
CA PHE A 301 -6.93 19.05 20.15
C PHE A 301 -7.25 17.60 20.57
N ASN A 302 -8.40 17.08 20.17
CA ASN A 302 -8.83 15.70 20.47
C ASN A 302 -8.22 14.70 19.49
N THR A 303 -7.02 14.23 19.81
CA THR A 303 -6.29 13.24 18.99
C THR A 303 -6.98 11.89 18.95
N GLU A 304 -7.66 11.47 20.04
CA GLU A 304 -8.41 10.21 20.08
C GLU A 304 -9.58 10.23 19.09
N TYR A 305 -10.24 11.39 18.95
CA TYR A 305 -11.31 11.54 17.95
C TYR A 305 -10.78 11.52 16.51
N ILE A 306 -9.64 12.16 16.25
CA ILE A 306 -8.99 12.08 14.94
C ILE A 306 -8.62 10.62 14.61
N GLU A 307 -8.03 9.89 15.57
CA GLU A 307 -7.71 8.47 15.39
C GLU A 307 -8.95 7.59 15.14
N LEU A 308 -10.12 7.92 15.71
CA LEU A 308 -11.38 7.25 15.39
C LEU A 308 -11.79 7.45 13.93
N LEU A 309 -11.65 8.68 13.41
CA LEU A 309 -11.98 8.99 12.01
C LEU A 309 -11.00 8.31 11.05
N GLU A 310 -9.70 8.33 11.39
CA GLU A 310 -8.66 7.60 10.67
C GLU A 310 -8.88 6.08 10.68
N LEU A 311 -9.32 5.52 11.81
CA LEU A 311 -9.63 4.09 11.92
C LEU A 311 -10.73 3.68 10.93
N LYS A 312 -11.75 4.50 10.73
CA LYS A 312 -12.78 4.21 9.73
C LYS A 312 -12.20 4.16 8.31
N ASN A 313 -11.29 5.08 8.00
CA ASN A 313 -10.59 5.10 6.71
C ASN A 313 -9.71 3.84 6.53
N LEU A 314 -8.97 3.45 7.57
CA LEU A 314 -8.17 2.23 7.56
C LEU A 314 -9.03 0.98 7.35
N LEU A 315 -10.19 0.90 8.01
CA LEU A 315 -11.13 -0.22 7.86
C LEU A 315 -11.65 -0.33 6.43
N ASP A 316 -12.09 0.78 5.82
CA ASP A 316 -12.58 0.81 4.44
C ASP A 316 -11.50 0.31 3.47
N ASN A 317 -10.27 0.83 3.58
CA ASN A 317 -9.14 0.40 2.74
C ASN A 317 -8.75 -1.06 2.97
N SER A 318 -8.73 -1.53 4.21
CA SER A 318 -8.37 -2.91 4.55
C SER A 318 -9.36 -3.91 3.97
N LEU A 319 -10.64 -3.60 4.09
CA LEU A 319 -11.72 -4.46 3.61
C LEU A 319 -11.59 -4.70 2.11
N VAL A 320 -11.49 -3.63 1.31
CA VAL A 320 -11.34 -3.76 -0.15
C VAL A 320 -10.02 -4.41 -0.54
N THR A 321 -8.92 -4.12 0.16
CA THR A 321 -7.61 -4.74 -0.11
C THR A 321 -7.65 -6.26 0.08
N MET A 322 -8.22 -6.73 1.21
CA MET A 322 -8.30 -8.16 1.52
C MET A 322 -9.21 -8.90 0.54
N HIS A 323 -10.40 -8.35 0.28
CA HIS A 323 -11.35 -8.97 -0.65
C HIS A 323 -10.83 -8.99 -2.09
N SER A 324 -10.15 -7.92 -2.56
CA SER A 324 -9.49 -7.89 -3.87
C SER A 324 -8.37 -8.93 -3.95
N ALA A 325 -7.56 -9.07 -2.89
CA ALA A 325 -6.53 -10.10 -2.83
C ALA A 325 -7.11 -11.52 -2.85
N ASN A 326 -8.21 -11.75 -2.14
CA ASN A 326 -8.92 -13.05 -2.16
C ASN A 326 -9.58 -13.34 -3.51
N PHE A 327 -9.95 -12.33 -4.27
CA PHE A 327 -10.57 -12.48 -5.58
C PHE A 327 -9.58 -12.93 -6.66
N ARG A 328 -8.36 -12.34 -6.70
CA ARG A 328 -7.36 -12.61 -7.75
C ARG A 328 -6.67 -13.96 -7.56
N LYS A 329 -6.85 -14.87 -8.52
CA LYS A 329 -6.35 -16.26 -8.50
C LYS A 329 -5.19 -16.46 -9.47
N GLU A 330 -4.14 -15.66 -9.29
CA GLU A 330 -2.85 -15.75 -9.99
C GLU A 330 -1.74 -15.13 -9.12
N SER A 331 -0.49 -15.22 -9.56
CA SER A 331 0.61 -14.45 -8.99
C SER A 331 1.09 -13.41 -10.00
N ARG A 332 1.03 -12.12 -9.63
CA ARG A 332 1.44 -10.99 -10.49
C ARG A 332 2.08 -9.88 -9.67
N GLY A 333 3.32 -9.55 -9.96
CA GLY A 333 4.04 -8.46 -9.29
C GLY A 333 4.11 -8.63 -7.78
N ALA A 334 3.52 -7.71 -7.04
CA ALA A 334 3.49 -7.73 -5.58
C ALA A 334 2.48 -8.73 -5.00
N HIS A 335 1.49 -9.17 -5.78
CA HIS A 335 0.54 -10.20 -5.37
C HIS A 335 1.15 -11.59 -5.63
N SER A 336 1.58 -12.28 -4.57
CA SER A 336 2.15 -13.63 -4.63
C SER A 336 1.20 -14.62 -3.94
N HIS A 337 0.58 -15.49 -4.75
CA HIS A 337 -0.41 -16.47 -4.29
C HIS A 337 0.15 -17.89 -4.37
N GLU A 338 0.32 -18.56 -3.22
CA GLU A 338 0.97 -19.87 -3.14
C GLU A 338 0.18 -20.96 -3.88
N ASP A 339 -1.17 -20.89 -3.87
CA ASP A 339 -2.01 -21.87 -4.57
C ASP A 339 -2.10 -21.59 -6.08
N TYR A 340 -1.75 -20.37 -6.53
CA TYR A 340 -1.72 -19.95 -7.94
C TYR A 340 -0.40 -19.25 -8.25
N PRO A 341 0.73 -19.97 -8.31
CA PRO A 341 2.08 -19.37 -8.37
C PRO A 341 2.40 -18.70 -9.72
N GLU A 342 1.70 -19.08 -10.78
CA GLU A 342 1.95 -18.57 -12.12
C GLU A 342 1.09 -17.35 -12.45
N ARG A 343 1.60 -16.51 -13.35
CA ARG A 343 0.86 -15.40 -13.97
C ARG A 343 -0.04 -15.95 -15.07
N ASP A 344 -1.30 -15.53 -15.10
CA ASP A 344 -2.29 -15.94 -16.09
C ASP A 344 -2.79 -14.70 -16.88
N ASP A 345 -2.15 -14.45 -18.03
CA ASP A 345 -2.47 -13.29 -18.88
C ASP A 345 -3.76 -13.48 -19.69
N GLU A 346 -4.29 -14.70 -19.80
CA GLU A 346 -5.53 -14.95 -20.51
C GLU A 346 -6.76 -14.55 -19.67
N LYS A 347 -6.73 -14.83 -18.36
CA LYS A 347 -7.85 -14.58 -17.45
C LYS A 347 -7.69 -13.35 -16.59
N TRP A 348 -6.43 -13.01 -16.22
CA TRP A 348 -6.14 -12.05 -15.17
C TRP A 348 -5.40 -10.79 -15.66
N LEU A 349 -5.28 -10.58 -17.00
CA LEU A 349 -4.83 -9.28 -17.53
C LEU A 349 -5.98 -8.27 -17.46
N ILE A 350 -6.45 -8.04 -16.25
CA ILE A 350 -7.59 -7.18 -15.92
C ILE A 350 -7.28 -6.38 -14.66
N HIS A 351 -7.95 -5.25 -14.51
CA HIS A 351 -8.03 -4.51 -13.26
C HIS A 351 -9.13 -5.09 -12.36
N THR A 352 -8.87 -5.18 -11.06
CA THR A 352 -9.88 -5.45 -10.05
C THR A 352 -10.52 -4.14 -9.62
N ILE A 353 -11.83 -4.04 -9.69
CA ILE A 353 -12.62 -2.88 -9.27
C ILE A 353 -13.39 -3.24 -8.01
N SER A 354 -13.28 -2.43 -6.98
CA SER A 354 -13.92 -2.68 -5.68
C SER A 354 -14.78 -1.50 -5.23
N HIS A 355 -15.98 -1.80 -4.73
CA HIS A 355 -16.89 -0.86 -4.08
C HIS A 355 -17.26 -1.37 -2.69
N ILE A 356 -17.72 -0.47 -1.82
CA ILE A 356 -18.40 -0.84 -0.57
C ILE A 356 -19.85 -0.40 -0.68
N LYS A 357 -20.77 -1.37 -0.62
CA LYS A 357 -22.20 -1.14 -0.62
C LYS A 357 -22.83 -1.93 0.52
N ASP A 358 -23.66 -1.28 1.31
CA ASP A 358 -24.30 -1.87 2.49
C ASP A 358 -23.32 -2.61 3.42
N ASN A 359 -22.14 -2.02 3.65
CA ASN A 359 -21.02 -2.57 4.42
C ASN A 359 -20.44 -3.88 3.86
N LYS A 360 -20.63 -4.17 2.58
CA LYS A 360 -20.05 -5.32 1.89
C LYS A 360 -19.23 -4.87 0.69
N VAL A 361 -18.17 -5.61 0.42
CA VAL A 361 -17.34 -5.39 -0.77
C VAL A 361 -18.03 -6.05 -1.97
N GLU A 362 -18.25 -5.26 -3.00
CA GLU A 362 -18.65 -5.72 -4.33
C GLU A 362 -17.44 -5.60 -5.26
N LEU A 363 -17.14 -6.69 -5.99
CA LEU A 363 -16.02 -6.76 -6.91
C LEU A 363 -16.49 -6.92 -8.33
N SER A 364 -15.83 -6.20 -9.24
CA SER A 364 -15.97 -6.33 -10.67
C SER A 364 -14.61 -6.20 -11.34
N THR A 365 -14.56 -6.24 -12.65
CA THR A 365 -13.33 -6.17 -13.42
C THR A 365 -13.44 -5.11 -14.51
N ARG A 366 -12.29 -4.59 -14.94
CA ARG A 366 -12.13 -3.68 -16.07
C ARG A 366 -10.94 -4.15 -16.91
N ASN A 367 -11.01 -3.96 -18.21
CA ASN A 367 -9.92 -4.35 -19.09
C ASN A 367 -8.69 -3.45 -18.90
N VAL A 368 -7.50 -4.04 -19.00
CA VAL A 368 -6.25 -3.29 -19.07
C VAL A 368 -6.13 -2.66 -20.45
N ILE A 369 -5.76 -1.38 -20.50
CA ILE A 369 -5.44 -0.70 -21.76
C ILE A 369 -4.03 -1.11 -22.16
N ASP A 370 -3.91 -1.98 -23.15
CA ASP A 370 -2.65 -2.53 -23.67
C ASP A 370 -2.18 -1.84 -24.95
N LYS A 371 -2.94 -0.84 -25.43
CA LYS A 371 -2.64 -0.06 -26.63
C LYS A 371 -2.02 1.27 -26.28
N THR A 372 -1.07 1.69 -27.09
CA THR A 372 -0.47 3.04 -26.99
C THR A 372 -1.47 4.10 -27.42
N LEU A 373 -1.35 5.31 -26.86
CA LEU A 373 -2.15 6.48 -27.27
C LEU A 373 -1.68 7.08 -28.60
N ASP A 374 -0.46 6.74 -29.02
CA ASP A 374 0.16 7.19 -30.26
C ASP A 374 0.45 5.97 -31.14
N ASP A 375 -0.19 5.93 -32.32
CA ASP A 375 -0.04 4.84 -33.29
C ASP A 375 1.40 4.67 -33.83
N GLN A 376 2.27 5.65 -33.61
CA GLN A 376 3.71 5.58 -33.97
C GLN A 376 4.55 4.84 -32.93
N VAL A 377 3.99 4.59 -31.73
CA VAL A 377 4.67 3.86 -30.65
C VAL A 377 4.19 2.42 -30.62
N GLU A 378 5.11 1.49 -30.87
CA GLU A 378 4.79 0.06 -30.79
C GLU A 378 4.52 -0.37 -29.35
N PRO A 379 3.47 -1.17 -29.12
CA PRO A 379 3.21 -1.77 -27.80
C PRO A 379 4.38 -2.68 -27.36
N ILE A 380 4.77 -2.57 -26.10
CA ILE A 380 5.76 -3.48 -25.52
C ILE A 380 5.05 -4.76 -25.11
N PRO A 381 5.43 -5.92 -25.67
CA PRO A 381 4.78 -7.18 -25.34
C PRO A 381 5.07 -7.61 -23.91
N LEU A 382 4.12 -8.33 -23.32
CA LEU A 382 4.31 -8.94 -22.01
C LEU A 382 5.44 -9.97 -22.06
N ALA A 383 6.39 -9.87 -21.13
CA ALA A 383 7.51 -10.79 -21.03
C ALA A 383 7.64 -11.36 -19.60
N LYS A 384 8.23 -12.55 -19.50
CA LYS A 384 8.61 -13.11 -18.19
C LYS A 384 9.82 -12.34 -17.67
N ARG A 385 9.75 -11.89 -16.42
CA ARG A 385 10.89 -11.23 -15.75
C ARG A 385 12.01 -12.26 -15.51
N VAL A 386 13.27 -11.87 -15.76
CA VAL A 386 14.47 -12.66 -15.51
C VAL A 386 15.37 -11.89 -14.54
N TYR A 387 15.83 -12.55 -13.46
CA TYR A 387 16.64 -11.96 -12.39
C TYR A 387 18.02 -12.62 -12.24
#